data_c111f419cadd745abda4cad1bf89316e
#
_entry.id   c111f419cadd745abda4cad1bf89316e
#
_cell.length_a   1.000
_cell.length_b   1.000
_cell.length_c   1.000
_cell.angle_alpha   90.00
_cell.angle_beta   90.00
_cell.angle_gamma   90.00
#
_symmetry.space_group_name_H-M   'P 1'
#
loop_
_entity.id
_entity.type
_entity.pdbx_description
1 polymer ?
#
loop_
_entity_poly.entity_id
_entity_poly.type
_entity_poly.pdbx_seq_one_letter_code
_entity_poly.pdbx_strand_id
1 'polypeptide(L)'
;MELTRIVVALLLLAIAAGADAKPDNKWRIKCNGSTRTGGEVVLSIEPEGGKAVEVVIAIPAGTSENAAAVIIRDALKVPLKDTHKVERDDWEDVLVKKRYKQPDFELILQDNTAQGLSIKVKDE
;
A
#
# COMPACT_ATOMS: atom_id res chain seq x y z
N MET A 1 -9.64 -7.76 -30.10
CA MET A 1 -10.33 -6.46 -30.17
C MET A 1 -10.68 -5.94 -28.82
N GLU A 2 -11.48 -6.68 -28.05
CA GLU A 2 -11.84 -6.27 -26.71
C GLU A 2 -10.63 -6.13 -25.81
N LEU A 3 -9.68 -7.04 -25.94
CA LEU A 3 -8.45 -6.98 -25.17
C LEU A 3 -7.70 -5.67 -25.37
N THR A 4 -7.65 -5.21 -26.62
CA THR A 4 -6.96 -3.96 -26.92
C THR A 4 -7.61 -2.79 -26.20
N ARG A 5 -8.93 -2.75 -26.19
CA ARG A 5 -9.64 -1.68 -25.49
C ARG A 5 -9.41 -1.70 -24.01
N ILE A 6 -9.39 -2.87 -23.40
CA ILE A 6 -9.12 -3.00 -21.97
C ILE A 6 -7.73 -2.50 -21.63
N VAL A 7 -6.74 -2.85 -22.45
CA VAL A 7 -5.37 -2.38 -22.22
C VAL A 7 -5.28 -0.87 -22.27
N VAL A 8 -5.96 -0.25 -23.25
CA VAL A 8 -5.96 1.20 -23.35
C VAL A 8 -6.57 1.84 -22.12
N ALA A 9 -7.66 1.28 -21.62
CA ALA A 9 -8.30 1.81 -20.41
C ALA A 9 -7.37 1.77 -19.21
N LEU A 10 -6.62 0.67 -19.06
CA LEU A 10 -5.67 0.55 -17.97
C LEU A 10 -4.55 1.58 -18.05
N LEU A 11 -4.06 1.83 -19.28
CA LEU A 11 -3.04 2.85 -19.47
C LEU A 11 -3.53 4.23 -19.09
N LEU A 12 -4.76 4.56 -19.43
CA LEU A 12 -5.33 5.86 -19.06
C LEU A 12 -5.42 6.03 -17.56
N LEU A 13 -5.82 4.98 -16.85
CA LEU A 13 -5.86 5.02 -15.39
C LEU A 13 -4.48 5.24 -14.79
N ALA A 14 -3.48 4.57 -15.32
CA ALA A 14 -2.12 4.74 -14.82
C ALA A 14 -1.63 6.17 -15.02
N ILE A 15 -1.93 6.78 -16.15
CA ILE A 15 -1.55 8.16 -16.43
C ILE A 15 -2.24 9.11 -15.45
N ALA A 16 -3.53 8.92 -15.21
CA ALA A 16 -4.28 9.77 -14.30
C ALA A 16 -3.72 9.66 -12.88
N ALA A 17 -3.40 8.46 -12.41
CA ALA A 17 -2.82 8.26 -11.10
C ALA A 17 -1.46 8.95 -11.00
N GLY A 18 -0.65 8.86 -12.06
CA GLY A 18 0.66 9.50 -12.08
C GLY A 18 0.61 11.01 -12.03
N ALA A 19 -0.46 11.62 -12.56
CA ALA A 19 -0.59 13.07 -12.60
C ALA A 19 -0.69 13.67 -11.19
N ASP A 20 -1.22 12.93 -10.21
CA ASP A 20 -1.41 13.40 -8.85
C ASP A 20 -0.36 12.90 -7.88
N ALA A 21 0.67 12.21 -8.40
CA ALA A 21 1.70 11.61 -7.56
C ALA A 21 2.50 12.69 -6.85
N LYS A 22 2.72 12.49 -5.55
CA LYS A 22 3.53 13.38 -4.70
C LYS A 22 4.51 12.55 -3.89
N PRO A 23 5.63 12.13 -4.48
CA PRO A 23 6.61 11.33 -3.76
C PRO A 23 7.09 12.02 -2.47
N ASP A 24 7.31 11.22 -1.45
CA ASP A 24 7.80 11.69 -0.16
C ASP A 24 8.75 10.65 0.42
N ASN A 25 9.44 11.01 1.48
CA ASN A 25 10.40 10.10 2.11
C ASN A 25 9.76 9.15 3.11
N LYS A 26 8.52 9.42 3.53
CA LYS A 26 7.84 8.64 4.56
C LYS A 26 6.32 8.67 4.34
N TRP A 27 5.69 7.51 4.54
CA TRP A 27 4.25 7.34 4.38
C TRP A 27 3.67 6.58 5.57
N ARG A 28 2.43 6.90 5.91
CA ARG A 28 1.69 6.25 6.98
C ARG A 28 0.48 5.51 6.42
N ILE A 29 0.31 4.28 6.87
CA ILE A 29 -0.88 3.47 6.56
C ILE A 29 -1.67 3.37 7.85
N LYS A 30 -2.89 3.89 7.86
CA LYS A 30 -3.77 3.87 9.03
C LYS A 30 -4.83 2.81 8.86
N CYS A 31 -4.96 1.91 9.83
CA CYS A 31 -5.97 0.88 9.85
C CYS A 31 -7.06 1.26 10.85
N ASN A 32 -8.32 1.06 10.50
CA ASN A 32 -9.43 1.37 11.38
C ASN A 32 -10.55 0.35 11.21
N GLY A 33 -11.16 -0.07 12.31
CA GLY A 33 -12.24 -1.03 12.30
C GLY A 33 -11.74 -2.46 12.43
N SER A 34 -12.57 -3.41 12.02
CA SER A 34 -12.20 -4.82 12.01
C SER A 34 -12.93 -5.54 10.89
N THR A 35 -12.30 -6.61 10.38
CA THR A 35 -12.84 -7.30 9.22
C THR A 35 -14.03 -8.17 9.61
N ARG A 36 -15.12 -8.01 8.86
CA ARG A 36 -16.27 -8.93 8.95
C ARG A 36 -16.05 -10.12 8.03
N THR A 37 -15.47 -9.87 6.86
CA THR A 37 -15.14 -10.92 5.91
C THR A 37 -13.66 -10.86 5.59
N GLY A 38 -13.07 -12.00 5.26
CA GLY A 38 -11.71 -12.04 4.76
C GLY A 38 -11.61 -11.35 3.41
N GLY A 39 -10.45 -10.81 3.10
CA GLY A 39 -10.21 -10.12 1.84
C GLY A 39 -8.75 -9.86 1.64
N GLU A 40 -8.46 -8.90 0.76
CA GLU A 40 -7.10 -8.52 0.43
C GLU A 40 -6.93 -7.02 0.46
N VAL A 41 -5.76 -6.59 0.89
CA VAL A 41 -5.30 -5.22 0.75
C VAL A 41 -4.15 -5.24 -0.26
N VAL A 42 -4.25 -4.39 -1.28
CA VAL A 42 -3.21 -4.30 -2.31
C VAL A 42 -2.58 -2.92 -2.24
N LEU A 43 -1.27 -2.91 -2.00
CA LEU A 43 -0.49 -1.67 -1.90
C LEU A 43 0.54 -1.62 -3.01
N SER A 44 0.76 -0.43 -3.55
CA SER A 44 1.81 -0.18 -4.52
C SER A 44 2.81 0.80 -3.93
N ILE A 45 4.07 0.47 -4.02
CA ILE A 45 5.17 1.33 -3.60
C ILE A 45 5.90 1.76 -4.85
N GLU A 46 5.85 3.05 -5.17
CA GLU A 46 6.34 3.59 -6.43
C GLU A 46 7.51 4.54 -6.19
N PRO A 47 8.75 4.04 -6.27
CA PRO A 47 9.92 4.91 -6.15
C PRO A 47 9.99 5.88 -7.31
N GLU A 48 10.42 7.10 -7.03
CA GLU A 48 10.64 8.10 -8.05
C GLU A 48 11.71 7.61 -9.02
N GLY A 49 11.37 7.52 -10.31
CA GLY A 49 12.28 7.04 -11.33
C GLY A 49 12.53 5.54 -11.33
N GLY A 50 11.82 4.77 -10.49
CA GLY A 50 12.00 3.33 -10.38
C GLY A 50 10.75 2.55 -10.69
N LYS A 51 10.84 1.23 -10.56
CA LYS A 51 9.73 0.33 -10.79
C LYS A 51 8.84 0.22 -9.55
N ALA A 52 7.53 0.24 -9.75
CA ALA A 52 6.58 0.01 -8.69
C ALA A 52 6.68 -1.43 -8.17
N VAL A 53 6.52 -1.58 -6.86
CA VAL A 53 6.43 -2.88 -6.20
C VAL A 53 5.00 -3.01 -5.69
N GLU A 54 4.28 -4.01 -6.18
CA GLU A 54 2.92 -4.28 -5.74
C GLU A 54 2.92 -5.42 -4.72
N VAL A 55 2.23 -5.21 -3.60
CA VAL A 55 2.15 -6.19 -2.52
C VAL A 55 0.69 -6.51 -2.25
N VAL A 56 0.32 -7.79 -2.39
CA VAL A 56 -1.03 -8.28 -2.15
C VAL A 56 -1.03 -8.96 -0.77
N ILE A 57 -1.88 -8.47 0.13
CA ILE A 57 -1.87 -8.87 1.54
C ILE A 57 -3.21 -9.47 1.90
N ALA A 58 -3.23 -10.75 2.26
CA ALA A 58 -4.45 -11.42 2.71
C ALA A 58 -4.77 -11.01 4.13
N ILE A 59 -6.01 -10.58 4.37
CA ILE A 59 -6.50 -10.20 5.70
C ILE A 59 -7.64 -11.14 6.06
N PRO A 60 -7.48 -11.98 7.09
CA PRO A 60 -8.54 -12.91 7.50
C PRO A 60 -9.75 -12.20 8.09
N ALA A 61 -10.89 -12.87 8.05
CA ALA A 61 -12.09 -12.40 8.77
C ALA A 61 -11.77 -12.34 10.27
N GLY A 62 -12.38 -11.38 10.97
CA GLY A 62 -12.17 -11.22 12.40
C GLY A 62 -10.87 -10.56 12.80
N THR A 63 -10.19 -9.91 11.87
CA THR A 63 -8.93 -9.21 12.14
C THR A 63 -9.22 -7.80 12.67
N SER A 64 -8.69 -7.49 13.85
CA SER A 64 -8.80 -6.15 14.43
C SER A 64 -7.87 -5.18 13.72
N GLU A 65 -8.07 -3.88 13.96
CA GLU A 65 -7.19 -2.87 13.35
C GLU A 65 -5.74 -3.03 13.77
N ASN A 66 -5.49 -3.37 15.03
CA ASN A 66 -4.11 -3.59 15.50
C ASN A 66 -3.49 -4.82 14.84
N ALA A 67 -4.26 -5.89 14.73
CA ALA A 67 -3.79 -7.10 14.06
C ALA A 67 -3.57 -6.88 12.58
N ALA A 68 -4.42 -6.08 11.93
CA ALA A 68 -4.25 -5.73 10.53
C ALA A 68 -2.95 -4.97 10.31
N ALA A 69 -2.61 -4.04 11.20
CA ALA A 69 -1.35 -3.31 11.11
C ALA A 69 -0.14 -4.25 11.19
N VAL A 70 -0.20 -5.25 12.07
CA VAL A 70 0.88 -6.26 12.17
C VAL A 70 1.01 -7.05 10.87
N ILE A 71 -0.12 -7.50 10.32
CA ILE A 71 -0.13 -8.27 9.07
C ILE A 71 0.46 -7.46 7.92
N ILE A 72 0.04 -6.20 7.81
CA ILE A 72 0.51 -5.30 6.75
C ILE A 72 2.00 -5.03 6.91
N ARG A 73 2.44 -4.69 8.13
CA ARG A 73 3.85 -4.48 8.40
C ARG A 73 4.70 -5.67 7.99
N ASP A 74 4.30 -6.86 8.41
CA ASP A 74 5.08 -8.07 8.15
C ASP A 74 5.11 -8.40 6.66
N ALA A 75 4.00 -8.19 5.96
CA ALA A 75 3.92 -8.43 4.52
C ALA A 75 4.81 -7.46 3.74
N LEU A 76 4.91 -6.21 4.18
CA LEU A 76 5.74 -5.21 3.50
C LEU A 76 7.23 -5.38 3.78
N LYS A 77 7.59 -5.92 4.93
CA LYS A 77 9.00 -6.05 5.34
C LYS A 77 9.83 -6.87 4.37
N VAL A 78 9.27 -7.92 3.80
CA VAL A 78 10.05 -8.81 2.93
C VAL A 78 10.38 -8.15 1.60
N PRO A 79 9.41 -7.68 0.80
CA PRO A 79 9.74 -7.06 -0.48
C PRO A 79 10.48 -5.74 -0.35
N LEU A 80 10.33 -5.03 0.77
CA LEU A 80 10.95 -3.71 0.97
C LEU A 80 12.20 -3.75 1.84
N LYS A 81 12.69 -4.91 2.16
CA LYS A 81 13.77 -5.11 3.12
C LYS A 81 14.98 -4.20 2.88
N ASP A 82 15.43 -4.09 1.64
CA ASP A 82 16.66 -3.37 1.33
C ASP A 82 16.44 -1.89 1.03
N THR A 83 15.22 -1.48 0.78
CA THR A 83 14.93 -0.14 0.30
C THR A 83 14.18 0.72 1.30
N HIS A 84 13.40 0.12 2.18
CA HIS A 84 12.56 0.84 3.12
C HIS A 84 12.61 0.23 4.50
N LYS A 85 12.42 1.06 5.50
CA LYS A 85 12.19 0.61 6.87
C LYS A 85 10.68 0.61 7.09
N VAL A 86 10.15 -0.52 7.55
CA VAL A 86 8.72 -0.69 7.81
C VAL A 86 8.55 -0.99 9.29
N GLU A 87 7.73 -0.18 9.97
CA GLU A 87 7.52 -0.34 11.42
C GLU A 87 6.07 -0.02 11.78
N ARG A 88 5.59 -0.61 12.87
CA ARG A 88 4.28 -0.27 13.40
C ARG A 88 4.39 0.96 14.30
N ASP A 89 3.38 1.81 14.26
CA ASP A 89 3.32 3.01 15.08
C ASP A 89 1.89 3.18 15.57
N ASP A 90 1.72 3.68 16.80
CA ASP A 90 0.38 3.90 17.38
C ASP A 90 -0.54 2.67 17.23
N TRP A 91 0.01 1.47 17.39
CA TRP A 91 -0.69 0.19 17.39
C TRP A 91 -1.37 -0.16 16.06
N GLU A 92 -2.20 0.74 15.50
CA GLU A 92 -2.98 0.48 14.29
C GLU A 92 -2.39 1.10 13.03
N ASP A 93 -1.23 1.73 13.14
CA ASP A 93 -0.58 2.40 12.01
C ASP A 93 0.69 1.68 11.60
N VAL A 94 1.03 1.80 10.33
CA VAL A 94 2.30 1.31 9.78
C VAL A 94 3.02 2.48 9.13
N LEU A 95 4.28 2.68 9.49
CA LEU A 95 5.13 3.68 8.85
C LEU A 95 6.08 3.00 7.88
N VAL A 96 6.18 3.56 6.69
CA VAL A 96 7.10 3.11 5.65
C VAL A 96 8.02 4.27 5.33
N LYS A 97 9.31 4.11 5.58
CA LYS A 97 10.32 5.14 5.38
C LYS A 97 11.37 4.65 4.41
N LYS A 98 11.79 5.49 3.48
CA LYS A 98 12.91 5.10 2.62
C LYS A 98 14.19 5.00 3.43
N ARG A 99 15.07 4.08 3.03
CA ARG A 99 16.39 4.00 3.61
C ARG A 99 17.30 5.04 2.96
N TYR A 100 18.44 5.30 3.60
CA TYR A 100 19.43 6.25 3.11
C TYR A 100 19.81 5.95 1.66
N LYS A 101 19.90 6.99 0.85
CA LYS A 101 20.21 6.95 -0.59
C LYS A 101 19.14 6.37 -1.49
N GLN A 102 17.99 5.94 -0.93
CA GLN A 102 16.87 5.52 -1.76
C GLN A 102 16.08 6.76 -2.21
N PRO A 103 15.43 6.70 -3.38
CA PRO A 103 14.58 7.81 -3.82
C PRO A 103 13.32 7.95 -2.98
N ASP A 104 12.76 9.15 -2.99
CA ASP A 104 11.42 9.36 -2.47
C ASP A 104 10.46 8.46 -3.24
N PHE A 105 9.30 8.16 -2.64
CA PHE A 105 8.37 7.21 -3.21
C PHE A 105 6.94 7.63 -2.91
N GLU A 106 6.02 7.04 -3.63
CA GLU A 106 4.60 7.15 -3.33
C GLU A 106 4.06 5.79 -2.91
N LEU A 107 3.24 5.79 -1.87
CA LEU A 107 2.56 4.60 -1.38
C LEU A 107 1.07 4.75 -1.73
N ILE A 108 0.54 3.79 -2.48
CA ILE A 108 -0.81 3.88 -3.02
C ILE A 108 -1.61 2.65 -2.57
N LEU A 109 -2.80 2.89 -2.04
CA LEU A 109 -3.77 1.82 -1.80
C LEU A 109 -4.47 1.52 -3.13
N GLN A 110 -4.16 0.36 -3.70
CA GLN A 110 -4.76 -0.05 -4.97
C GLN A 110 -6.12 -0.69 -4.78
N ASP A 111 -6.29 -1.47 -3.70
CA ASP A 111 -7.53 -2.18 -3.46
C ASP A 111 -7.63 -2.61 -2.00
N ASN A 112 -8.87 -2.71 -1.51
CA ASN A 112 -9.15 -3.25 -0.17
C ASN A 112 -10.51 -3.94 -0.23
N THR A 113 -10.51 -5.26 -0.22
CA THR A 113 -11.73 -6.07 -0.24
C THR A 113 -12.08 -6.63 1.14
N ALA A 114 -11.31 -6.33 2.17
CA ALA A 114 -11.56 -6.77 3.54
C ALA A 114 -12.64 -5.88 4.17
N GLN A 115 -13.90 -6.32 4.10
CA GLN A 115 -15.03 -5.53 4.56
C GLN A 115 -14.97 -5.30 6.07
N GLY A 116 -15.22 -4.06 6.47
CA GLY A 116 -15.16 -3.64 7.87
C GLY A 116 -13.83 -3.01 8.25
N LEU A 117 -12.80 -3.20 7.45
CA LEU A 117 -11.48 -2.60 7.68
C LEU A 117 -11.30 -1.42 6.72
N SER A 118 -11.04 -0.25 7.27
CA SER A 118 -10.73 0.95 6.51
C SER A 118 -9.21 1.17 6.52
N ILE A 119 -8.66 1.45 5.35
CA ILE A 119 -7.24 1.74 5.18
C ILE A 119 -7.11 3.15 4.63
N LYS A 120 -6.31 3.98 5.29
CA LYS A 120 -5.95 5.30 4.79
C LYS A 120 -4.44 5.40 4.64
N VAL A 121 -4.01 5.94 3.52
CA VAL A 121 -2.59 6.14 3.23
C VAL A 121 -2.34 7.63 3.07
N LYS A 122 -1.33 8.14 3.75
CA LYS A 122 -0.97 9.56 3.63
C LYS A 122 0.54 9.74 3.82
N ASP A 123 1.08 10.79 3.19
CA ASP A 123 2.47 11.17 3.41
C ASP A 123 2.64 11.75 4.82
N GLU A 124 3.86 11.67 5.34
CA GLU A 124 4.19 12.13 6.69
C GLU A 124 5.13 13.33 6.67
#